data_1d7a7b333ffcfb6748de65cf20af500b
#
_entry.id   1d7a7b333ffcfb6748de65cf20af500b
#
_cell.length_a   1.000
_cell.length_b   1.000
_cell.length_c   1.000
_cell.angle_alpha   90.00
_cell.angle_beta   90.00
_cell.angle_gamma   90.00
#
_symmetry.space_group_name_H-M   'P 1'
#
loop_
_entity.id
_entity.type
_entity.pdbx_description
1 polymer ?
#
loop_
_entity_poly.entity_id
_entity_poly.type
_entity_poly.pdbx_seq_one_letter_code
_entity_poly.pdbx_strand_id
1 'polypeptide(L)'
;ADNLMHMLPTANRIGFTGTPLLRDDNITARTFGQYVSVYDFKRAVEDKATVPLYYENRGEKLQELKNPEINAEIAARLDEEELDPSQQAKLEREFAQEVHLLTAEKRLRVVAQDFVRHYSDLWTSGKAMMVSFNKVTCVRMYNYVQEYWQKEIKALRKRIDQDPWQQEVQEIKRKLQWMEETEMAVVVSQEQNEIQTFKKWRLDITPHREKMEKRELDKEFKDAD
;
A
#
# COMPACT_ATOMS: atom_id res chain seq x y z
N ALA A 1 9.37 26.93 -6.60
CA ALA A 1 9.69 27.94 -5.59
C ALA A 1 10.74 28.92 -6.14
N ASP A 2 11.88 28.47 -6.66
CA ASP A 2 13.00 29.34 -7.09
C ASP A 2 12.60 30.35 -8.17
N ASN A 3 11.84 29.95 -9.18
CA ASN A 3 11.36 30.86 -10.22
C ASN A 3 10.48 32.00 -9.64
N LEU A 4 9.64 31.69 -8.65
CA LEU A 4 8.80 32.69 -7.99
C LEU A 4 9.64 33.66 -7.15
N MET A 5 10.72 33.15 -6.53
CA MET A 5 11.66 34.01 -5.78
C MET A 5 12.37 35.00 -6.67
N HIS A 6 12.76 34.62 -7.88
CA HIS A 6 13.39 35.51 -8.84
C HIS A 6 12.43 36.53 -9.43
N MET A 7 11.17 36.14 -9.62
CA MET A 7 10.13 37.05 -10.16
C MET A 7 9.66 38.11 -9.15
N LEU A 8 9.64 37.76 -7.87
CA LEU A 8 9.10 38.59 -6.80
C LEU A 8 10.12 38.71 -5.63
N PRO A 9 11.28 39.38 -5.82
CA PRO A 9 12.36 39.34 -4.84
C PRO A 9 12.03 40.08 -3.53
N THR A 10 11.13 41.06 -3.56
CA THR A 10 10.74 41.87 -2.40
C THR A 10 9.46 41.41 -1.71
N ALA A 11 8.81 40.36 -2.20
CA ALA A 11 7.56 39.87 -1.64
C ALA A 11 7.78 39.11 -0.33
N ASN A 12 6.96 39.41 0.68
CA ASN A 12 6.88 38.57 1.87
C ASN A 12 6.23 37.24 1.50
N ARG A 13 6.78 36.14 2.05
CA ARG A 13 6.34 34.80 1.73
C ARG A 13 5.97 34.06 2.98
N ILE A 14 4.88 33.32 2.91
CA ILE A 14 4.47 32.35 3.91
C ILE A 14 4.08 31.04 3.22
N GLY A 15 4.55 29.94 3.73
CA GLY A 15 4.26 28.59 3.22
C GLY A 15 3.49 27.77 4.23
N PHE A 16 2.49 27.02 3.76
CA PHE A 16 1.74 26.05 4.54
C PHE A 16 1.96 24.67 3.92
N THR A 17 2.39 23.69 4.70
CA THR A 17 2.60 22.32 4.24
C THR A 17 2.35 21.32 5.35
N GLY A 18 1.67 20.21 5.03
CA GLY A 18 1.56 19.06 5.90
C GLY A 18 2.75 18.10 5.79
N THR A 19 3.64 18.31 4.82
CA THR A 19 4.78 17.44 4.52
C THR A 19 6.05 18.25 4.29
N PRO A 20 6.60 18.91 5.34
CA PRO A 20 7.85 19.62 5.18
C PRO A 20 8.97 18.64 4.79
N LEU A 21 9.79 19.02 3.83
CA LEU A 21 10.95 18.23 3.43
C LEU A 21 11.99 18.27 4.55
N LEU A 22 11.98 17.23 5.38
CA LEU A 22 12.89 17.07 6.52
C LEU A 22 14.24 16.44 6.14
N ARG A 23 14.36 15.91 4.91
CA ARG A 23 15.59 15.29 4.41
C ARG A 23 16.38 16.28 3.57
N ASP A 24 17.67 16.32 3.85
CA ASP A 24 18.73 16.96 3.07
C ASP A 24 18.43 18.39 2.65
N ASP A 25 18.99 19.33 3.39
CA ASP A 25 18.97 20.74 3.09
C ASP A 25 17.64 21.48 3.19
N ASN A 26 17.10 21.61 4.33
CA ASN A 26 16.29 22.79 4.69
C ASN A 26 15.69 23.61 3.52
N ILE A 27 15.30 22.96 2.39
CA ILE A 27 14.75 23.66 1.22
C ILE A 27 13.58 24.55 1.63
N THR A 28 12.71 24.03 2.51
CA THR A 28 11.59 24.78 3.06
C THR A 28 12.08 25.98 3.89
N ALA A 29 13.05 25.77 4.76
CA ALA A 29 13.62 26.84 5.59
C ALA A 29 14.45 27.84 4.76
N ARG A 30 15.15 27.40 3.72
CA ARG A 30 15.85 28.28 2.77
C ARG A 30 14.89 29.17 1.98
N THR A 31 13.73 28.61 1.61
CA THR A 31 12.75 29.31 0.76
C THR A 31 11.86 30.26 1.57
N PHE A 32 11.44 29.86 2.77
CA PHE A 32 10.44 30.54 3.57
C PHE A 32 10.96 31.04 4.92
N GLY A 33 12.20 30.72 5.28
CA GLY A 33 12.77 31.06 6.60
C GLY A 33 12.41 30.01 7.66
N GLN A 34 12.53 30.40 8.92
CA GLN A 34 12.25 29.56 10.07
C GLN A 34 10.75 29.22 10.18
N TYR A 35 10.44 28.08 10.77
CA TYR A 35 9.04 27.72 11.03
C TYR A 35 8.41 28.70 12.03
N VAL A 36 7.30 29.30 11.63
CA VAL A 36 6.51 30.21 12.50
C VAL A 36 5.66 29.37 13.48
N SER A 37 5.12 28.25 13.03
CA SER A 37 4.35 27.33 13.86
C SER A 37 4.48 25.91 13.31
N VAL A 38 4.53 24.95 14.22
CA VAL A 38 4.54 23.51 13.91
C VAL A 38 3.42 22.85 14.70
N TYR A 39 2.57 22.10 13.99
CA TYR A 39 1.54 21.26 14.56
C TYR A 39 1.84 19.82 14.14
N ASP A 40 2.58 19.10 14.96
CA ASP A 40 3.06 17.76 14.70
C ASP A 40 2.08 16.67 15.20
N PHE A 41 2.39 15.40 14.91
CA PHE A 41 1.57 14.27 15.33
C PHE A 41 1.41 14.19 16.86
N LYS A 42 2.45 14.49 17.62
CA LYS A 42 2.40 14.45 19.07
C LYS A 42 1.37 15.44 19.60
N ARG A 43 1.44 16.67 19.14
CA ARG A 43 0.50 17.71 19.52
C ARG A 43 -0.93 17.39 19.06
N ALA A 44 -1.08 16.83 17.85
CA ALA A 44 -2.39 16.42 17.35
C ALA A 44 -3.04 15.33 18.22
N VAL A 45 -2.27 14.39 18.77
CA VAL A 45 -2.74 13.37 19.71
C VAL A 45 -3.05 13.98 21.07
N GLU A 46 -2.18 14.87 21.60
CA GLU A 46 -2.41 15.59 22.88
C GLU A 46 -3.69 16.41 22.84
N ASP A 47 -3.94 17.11 21.74
CA ASP A 47 -5.14 17.91 21.49
C ASP A 47 -6.37 17.03 21.14
N LYS A 48 -6.24 15.71 21.08
CA LYS A 48 -7.29 14.75 20.68
C LYS A 48 -7.86 15.01 19.27
N ALA A 49 -7.09 15.64 18.40
CA ALA A 49 -7.44 15.86 16.99
C ALA A 49 -7.21 14.59 16.15
N THR A 50 -6.30 13.73 16.58
CA THR A 50 -6.03 12.42 15.98
C THR A 50 -5.88 11.35 17.05
N VAL A 51 -5.96 10.08 16.63
CA VAL A 51 -5.69 8.92 17.49
C VAL A 51 -4.19 8.59 17.49
N PRO A 52 -3.67 7.92 18.54
CA PRO A 52 -2.30 7.42 18.55
C PRO A 52 -2.05 6.46 17.39
N LEU A 53 -0.86 6.57 16.77
CA LEU A 53 -0.40 5.65 15.75
C LEU A 53 0.55 4.64 16.35
N TYR A 54 0.30 3.36 16.09
CA TYR A 54 1.22 2.27 16.41
C TYR A 54 1.87 1.80 15.12
N TYR A 55 3.19 1.89 15.06
CA TYR A 55 3.97 1.50 13.90
C TYR A 55 4.60 0.12 14.12
N GLU A 56 4.29 -0.84 13.26
CA GLU A 56 4.94 -2.16 13.22
C GLU A 56 5.70 -2.32 11.89
N ASN A 57 7.01 -2.46 11.97
CA ASN A 57 7.83 -2.79 10.81
C ASN A 57 7.87 -4.30 10.60
N ARG A 58 7.15 -4.77 9.58
CA ARG A 58 7.13 -6.19 9.20
C ARG A 58 8.15 -6.53 8.11
N GLY A 59 8.94 -5.56 7.65
CA GLY A 59 9.93 -5.72 6.59
C GLY A 59 11.01 -6.74 6.91
N GLU A 60 11.40 -6.90 8.17
CA GLU A 60 12.38 -7.91 8.59
C GLU A 60 11.88 -9.33 8.40
N LYS A 61 10.59 -9.58 8.67
CA LYS A 61 9.95 -10.89 8.42
C LYS A 61 9.86 -11.24 6.93
N LEU A 62 9.97 -10.23 6.07
CA LEU A 62 9.96 -10.38 4.61
C LEU A 62 11.38 -10.37 4.01
N GLN A 63 12.43 -10.16 4.82
CA GLN A 63 13.82 -10.14 4.36
C GLN A 63 14.35 -11.51 3.93
N GLU A 64 13.73 -12.61 4.34
CA GLU A 64 14.02 -13.94 3.78
C GLU A 64 13.79 -14.03 2.25
N LEU A 65 13.18 -12.98 1.69
CA LEU A 65 13.00 -12.78 0.25
C LEU A 65 14.19 -12.07 -0.44
N LYS A 66 15.32 -11.89 0.21
CA LYS A 66 16.59 -11.61 -0.49
C LYS A 66 16.97 -12.84 -1.31
N ASN A 67 16.25 -13.03 -2.42
CA ASN A 67 16.59 -14.08 -3.37
C ASN A 67 17.71 -13.54 -4.27
N PRO A 68 18.95 -14.06 -4.18
CA PRO A 68 20.04 -13.70 -5.07
C PRO A 68 19.67 -13.91 -6.55
N GLU A 69 18.81 -14.88 -6.84
CA GLU A 69 18.33 -15.18 -8.20
C GLU A 69 17.48 -14.05 -8.79
N ILE A 70 16.65 -13.35 -7.98
CA ILE A 70 15.86 -12.20 -8.47
C ILE A 70 16.78 -11.04 -8.83
N ASN A 71 17.82 -10.79 -8.05
CA ASN A 71 18.79 -9.74 -8.35
C ASN A 71 19.58 -10.06 -9.61
N ALA A 72 19.95 -11.33 -9.82
CA ALA A 72 20.64 -11.78 -11.03
C ALA A 72 19.71 -11.72 -12.26
N GLU A 73 18.45 -12.09 -12.14
CA GLU A 73 17.47 -12.02 -13.22
C GLU A 73 17.14 -10.58 -13.63
N ILE A 74 17.09 -9.65 -12.66
CA ILE A 74 16.92 -8.23 -12.93
C ILE A 74 18.16 -7.64 -13.59
N ALA A 75 19.35 -7.98 -13.11
CA ALA A 75 20.61 -7.53 -13.71
C ALA A 75 20.73 -8.03 -15.15
N ALA A 76 20.42 -9.29 -15.43
CA ALA A 76 20.45 -9.86 -16.78
C ALA A 76 19.49 -9.15 -17.74
N ARG A 77 18.27 -8.81 -17.29
CA ARG A 77 17.29 -8.07 -18.12
C ARG A 77 17.66 -6.62 -18.37
N LEU A 78 18.44 -6.01 -17.48
CA LEU A 78 18.89 -4.62 -17.61
C LEU A 78 20.12 -4.49 -18.51
N ASP A 79 20.94 -5.53 -18.58
CA ASP A 79 22.08 -5.57 -19.52
C ASP A 79 21.64 -5.76 -20.99
N GLU A 80 20.39 -6.24 -21.21
CA GLU A 80 19.80 -6.35 -22.54
C GLU A 80 19.23 -5.02 -23.09
N GLU A 81 19.04 -4.00 -22.24
CA GLU A 81 18.63 -2.66 -22.66
C GLU A 81 19.84 -1.73 -22.73
N GLU A 82 20.37 -1.49 -23.93
CA GLU A 82 21.38 -0.47 -24.21
C GLU A 82 20.82 0.94 -23.94
N LEU A 83 21.02 1.44 -22.73
CA LEU A 83 20.70 2.82 -22.35
C LEU A 83 21.98 3.65 -22.22
N ASP A 84 21.91 4.87 -22.79
CA ASP A 84 22.95 5.89 -22.76
C ASP A 84 23.41 6.23 -21.32
N PRO A 85 24.77 6.39 -21.08
CA PRO A 85 25.35 6.51 -19.73
C PRO A 85 25.12 7.85 -19.02
N SER A 86 24.05 8.59 -19.29
CA SER A 86 23.72 9.81 -18.57
C SER A 86 23.32 9.51 -17.10
N GLN A 87 23.58 10.43 -16.18
CA GLN A 87 23.18 10.31 -14.78
C GLN A 87 21.66 10.07 -14.62
N GLN A 88 20.87 10.61 -15.53
CA GLN A 88 19.43 10.46 -15.56
C GLN A 88 19.01 9.03 -15.91
N ALA A 89 19.66 8.41 -16.89
CA ALA A 89 19.44 7.01 -17.26
C ALA A 89 19.83 6.03 -16.14
N LYS A 90 20.87 6.37 -15.35
CA LYS A 90 21.28 5.59 -14.18
C LYS A 90 20.23 5.64 -13.08
N LEU A 91 19.68 6.82 -12.80
CA LEU A 91 18.63 7.04 -11.80
C LEU A 91 17.34 6.31 -12.21
N GLU A 92 16.96 6.39 -13.48
CA GLU A 92 15.81 5.68 -14.04
C GLU A 92 15.98 4.16 -13.96
N ARG A 93 17.20 3.63 -14.21
CA ARG A 93 17.53 2.22 -14.02
C ARG A 93 17.40 1.78 -12.56
N GLU A 94 18.01 2.51 -11.63
CA GLU A 94 17.95 2.20 -10.21
C GLU A 94 16.48 2.22 -9.72
N PHE A 95 15.70 3.21 -10.15
CA PHE A 95 14.27 3.28 -9.83
C PHE A 95 13.46 2.13 -10.45
N ALA A 96 13.75 1.80 -11.72
CA ALA A 96 13.11 0.67 -12.38
C ALA A 96 13.45 -0.67 -11.69
N GLN A 97 14.68 -0.86 -11.24
CA GLN A 97 15.10 -2.05 -10.47
C GLN A 97 14.33 -2.16 -9.15
N GLU A 98 14.24 -1.06 -8.40
CA GLU A 98 13.47 -1.03 -7.15
C GLU A 98 11.99 -1.36 -7.38
N VAL A 99 11.39 -0.80 -8.43
CA VAL A 99 10.00 -1.09 -8.80
C VAL A 99 9.79 -2.56 -9.13
N HIS A 100 10.69 -3.16 -9.91
CA HIS A 100 10.62 -4.58 -10.25
C HIS A 100 10.76 -5.48 -9.01
N LEU A 101 11.66 -5.16 -8.10
CA LEU A 101 11.81 -5.87 -6.82
C LEU A 101 10.54 -5.74 -5.97
N LEU A 102 10.02 -4.52 -5.85
CA LEU A 102 8.82 -4.24 -5.04
C LEU A 102 7.56 -4.92 -5.61
N THR A 103 7.48 -5.06 -6.93
CA THR A 103 6.32 -5.62 -7.63
C THR A 103 6.49 -7.08 -8.07
N ALA A 104 7.61 -7.72 -7.71
CA ALA A 104 7.87 -9.12 -8.01
C ALA A 104 6.76 -10.04 -7.45
N GLU A 105 6.28 -10.97 -8.26
CA GLU A 105 5.14 -11.82 -7.89
C GLU A 105 5.37 -12.58 -6.57
N LYS A 106 6.54 -13.21 -6.44
CA LYS A 106 6.90 -13.96 -5.23
C LYS A 106 6.80 -13.09 -3.97
N ARG A 107 7.31 -11.85 -4.05
CA ARG A 107 7.23 -10.88 -2.94
C ARG A 107 5.79 -10.50 -2.65
N LEU A 108 5.01 -10.13 -3.67
CA LEU A 108 3.61 -9.74 -3.50
C LEU A 108 2.78 -10.85 -2.88
N ARG A 109 3.01 -12.12 -3.26
CA ARG A 109 2.33 -13.27 -2.67
C ARG A 109 2.66 -13.44 -1.20
N VAL A 110 3.92 -13.29 -0.80
CA VAL A 110 4.31 -13.36 0.61
C VAL A 110 3.71 -12.21 1.42
N VAL A 111 3.72 -10.99 0.88
CA VAL A 111 3.07 -9.83 1.50
C VAL A 111 1.56 -10.06 1.67
N ALA A 112 0.89 -10.59 0.64
CA ALA A 112 -0.54 -10.89 0.70
C ALA A 112 -0.86 -11.99 1.73
N GLN A 113 -0.04 -13.02 1.80
CA GLN A 113 -0.21 -14.09 2.79
C GLN A 113 0.00 -13.58 4.22
N ASP A 114 1.05 -12.80 4.45
CA ASP A 114 1.32 -12.18 5.76
C ASP A 114 0.21 -11.21 6.15
N PHE A 115 -0.27 -10.39 5.22
CA PHE A 115 -1.39 -9.49 5.45
C PHE A 115 -2.66 -10.23 5.86
N VAL A 116 -3.05 -11.28 5.13
CA VAL A 116 -4.24 -12.06 5.44
C VAL A 116 -4.11 -12.70 6.82
N ARG A 117 -2.97 -13.33 7.12
CA ARG A 117 -2.71 -13.92 8.44
C ARG A 117 -2.82 -12.87 9.55
N HIS A 118 -2.09 -11.77 9.41
CA HIS A 118 -2.06 -10.71 10.41
C HIS A 118 -3.44 -10.09 10.63
N TYR A 119 -4.13 -9.74 9.56
CA TYR A 119 -5.46 -9.11 9.66
C TYR A 119 -6.52 -10.09 10.18
N SER A 120 -6.46 -11.37 9.78
CA SER A 120 -7.37 -12.37 10.33
C SER A 120 -7.15 -12.67 11.81
N ASP A 121 -5.94 -12.46 12.33
CA ASP A 121 -5.67 -12.56 13.77
C ASP A 121 -6.19 -11.33 14.54
N LEU A 122 -6.31 -10.19 13.87
CA LEU A 122 -6.86 -8.94 14.41
C LEU A 122 -8.37 -8.77 14.11
N TRP A 123 -9.09 -9.84 13.85
CA TRP A 123 -10.48 -9.83 13.35
C TRP A 123 -11.48 -9.02 14.19
N THR A 124 -11.17 -8.74 15.46
CA THR A 124 -11.98 -7.87 16.34
C THR A 124 -11.54 -6.41 16.34
N SER A 125 -10.50 -6.04 15.58
CA SER A 125 -9.82 -4.74 15.71
C SER A 125 -10.25 -3.69 14.67
N GLY A 126 -11.21 -4.01 13.81
CA GLY A 126 -11.77 -3.06 12.84
C GLY A 126 -11.33 -3.30 11.40
N LYS A 127 -11.26 -2.23 10.63
CA LYS A 127 -11.08 -2.23 9.18
C LYS A 127 -9.60 -2.17 8.77
N ALA A 128 -9.29 -2.67 7.58
CA ALA A 128 -7.94 -2.57 7.02
C ALA A 128 -7.92 -1.82 5.70
N MET A 129 -6.88 -1.02 5.48
CA MET A 129 -6.60 -0.37 4.21
C MET A 129 -5.19 -0.74 3.76
N MET A 130 -5.09 -1.40 2.61
CA MET A 130 -3.81 -1.74 1.99
C MET A 130 -3.46 -0.74 0.89
N VAL A 131 -2.34 -0.04 1.06
CA VAL A 131 -1.84 0.88 0.05
C VAL A 131 -0.80 0.17 -0.81
N SER A 132 -1.02 0.16 -2.12
CA SER A 132 -0.14 -0.47 -3.09
C SER A 132 0.69 0.55 -3.85
N PHE A 133 1.85 0.12 -4.36
CA PHE A 133 2.81 0.95 -5.08
C PHE A 133 2.21 1.63 -6.33
N ASN A 134 1.42 0.90 -7.10
CA ASN A 134 0.71 1.40 -8.28
C ASN A 134 -0.62 0.66 -8.49
N LYS A 135 -1.42 1.12 -9.47
CA LYS A 135 -2.75 0.59 -9.77
C LYS A 135 -2.74 -0.89 -10.16
N VAL A 136 -1.77 -1.30 -10.99
CA VAL A 136 -1.61 -2.71 -11.41
C VAL A 136 -1.29 -3.58 -10.21
N THR A 137 -0.37 -3.14 -9.35
CA THR A 137 -0.03 -3.86 -8.12
C THR A 137 -1.23 -3.91 -7.16
N CYS A 138 -2.06 -2.88 -7.10
CA CYS A 138 -3.27 -2.88 -6.29
C CYS A 138 -4.23 -4.02 -6.69
N VAL A 139 -4.51 -4.18 -7.98
CA VAL A 139 -5.39 -5.27 -8.47
C VAL A 139 -4.72 -6.65 -8.29
N ARG A 140 -3.41 -6.77 -8.51
CA ARG A 140 -2.67 -8.01 -8.22
C ARG A 140 -2.75 -8.39 -6.75
N MET A 141 -2.54 -7.42 -5.85
CA MET A 141 -2.65 -7.65 -4.41
C MET A 141 -4.06 -8.04 -4.00
N TYR A 142 -5.08 -7.38 -4.55
CA TYR A 142 -6.47 -7.80 -4.33
C TYR A 142 -6.68 -9.28 -4.69
N ASN A 143 -6.21 -9.73 -5.85
CA ASN A 143 -6.36 -11.12 -6.29
C ASN A 143 -5.62 -12.08 -5.36
N TYR A 144 -4.39 -11.76 -4.94
CA TYR A 144 -3.62 -12.60 -4.03
C TYR A 144 -4.22 -12.64 -2.62
N VAL A 145 -4.68 -11.48 -2.11
CA VAL A 145 -5.37 -11.42 -0.82
C VAL A 145 -6.64 -12.25 -0.85
N GLN A 146 -7.46 -12.15 -1.91
CA GLN A 146 -8.66 -12.97 -2.08
C GLN A 146 -8.32 -14.47 -2.10
N GLU A 147 -7.26 -14.87 -2.81
CA GLU A 147 -6.82 -16.27 -2.86
C GLU A 147 -6.47 -16.79 -1.46
N TYR A 148 -5.67 -16.05 -0.68
CA TYR A 148 -5.27 -16.45 0.67
C TYR A 148 -6.43 -16.35 1.67
N TRP A 149 -7.33 -15.38 1.51
CA TRP A 149 -8.53 -15.24 2.32
C TRP A 149 -9.45 -16.46 2.19
N GLN A 150 -9.66 -16.91 0.96
CA GLN A 150 -10.46 -18.11 0.72
C GLN A 150 -9.78 -19.39 1.23
N LYS A 151 -8.45 -19.45 1.23
CA LYS A 151 -7.72 -20.57 1.86
C LYS A 151 -7.92 -20.58 3.37
N GLU A 152 -7.89 -19.42 4.02
CA GLU A 152 -8.11 -19.29 5.46
C GLU A 152 -9.54 -19.68 5.84
N ILE A 153 -10.55 -19.19 5.11
CA ILE A 153 -11.96 -19.62 5.29
C ILE A 153 -12.10 -21.15 5.20
N LYS A 154 -11.50 -21.77 4.19
CA LYS A 154 -11.52 -23.23 4.04
C LYS A 154 -10.83 -23.95 5.21
N ALA A 155 -9.74 -23.42 5.70
CA ALA A 155 -9.01 -23.97 6.84
C ALA A 155 -9.85 -23.90 8.13
N LEU A 156 -10.51 -22.77 8.39
CA LEU A 156 -11.41 -22.61 9.55
C LEU A 156 -12.60 -23.56 9.47
N ARG A 157 -13.24 -23.69 8.31
CA ARG A 157 -14.35 -24.66 8.12
C ARG A 157 -13.88 -26.09 8.41
N LYS A 158 -12.75 -26.50 7.84
CA LYS A 158 -12.17 -27.83 8.07
C LYS A 158 -11.86 -28.06 9.54
N ARG A 159 -11.36 -27.04 10.25
CA ARG A 159 -11.06 -27.13 11.70
C ARG A 159 -12.33 -27.34 12.51
N ILE A 160 -13.44 -26.66 12.18
CA ILE A 160 -14.74 -26.85 12.82
C ILE A 160 -15.27 -28.25 12.56
N ASP A 161 -15.18 -28.77 11.32
CA ASP A 161 -15.68 -30.09 10.95
C ASP A 161 -14.88 -31.22 11.62
N GLN A 162 -13.57 -31.05 11.81
CA GLN A 162 -12.71 -32.06 12.44
C GLN A 162 -12.93 -32.18 13.96
N ASP A 163 -13.22 -31.09 14.63
CA ASP A 163 -13.50 -31.09 16.07
C ASP A 163 -14.61 -30.09 16.42
N PRO A 164 -15.88 -30.47 16.23
CA PRO A 164 -17.03 -29.60 16.52
C PRO A 164 -17.21 -29.28 18.01
N TRP A 165 -16.54 -29.99 18.88
CA TRP A 165 -16.68 -29.90 20.35
C TRP A 165 -15.49 -29.25 21.04
N GLN A 166 -14.50 -28.77 20.27
CA GLN A 166 -13.36 -28.04 20.84
C GLN A 166 -13.81 -26.80 21.62
N GLN A 167 -13.11 -26.47 22.68
CA GLN A 167 -13.47 -25.37 23.57
C GLN A 167 -13.58 -24.02 22.83
N GLU A 168 -12.79 -23.80 21.79
CA GLU A 168 -12.74 -22.55 21.01
C GLU A 168 -13.68 -22.52 19.80
N VAL A 169 -14.50 -23.56 19.60
CA VAL A 169 -15.33 -23.67 18.36
C VAL A 169 -16.24 -22.46 18.12
N GLN A 170 -16.76 -21.86 19.18
CA GLN A 170 -17.66 -20.70 19.05
C GLN A 170 -16.90 -19.44 18.58
N GLU A 171 -15.68 -19.30 19.03
CA GLU A 171 -14.81 -18.20 18.57
C GLU A 171 -14.41 -18.41 17.09
N ILE A 172 -14.03 -19.62 16.73
CA ILE A 172 -13.70 -19.97 15.35
C ILE A 172 -14.90 -19.73 14.42
N LYS A 173 -16.12 -20.07 14.85
CA LYS A 173 -17.35 -19.80 14.08
C LYS A 173 -17.61 -18.30 13.90
N ARG A 174 -17.40 -17.49 14.93
CA ARG A 174 -17.53 -16.03 14.84
C ARG A 174 -16.48 -15.43 13.90
N LYS A 175 -15.22 -15.88 14.01
CA LYS A 175 -14.16 -15.47 13.08
C LYS A 175 -14.48 -15.88 11.65
N LEU A 176 -14.97 -17.09 11.43
CA LEU A 176 -15.39 -17.58 10.12
C LEU A 176 -16.51 -16.72 9.53
N GLN A 177 -17.56 -16.45 10.30
CA GLN A 177 -18.66 -15.60 9.88
C GLN A 177 -18.17 -14.20 9.50
N TRP A 178 -17.35 -13.58 10.34
CA TRP A 178 -16.73 -12.29 10.02
C TRP A 178 -15.92 -12.33 8.72
N MET A 179 -15.12 -13.38 8.50
CA MET A 179 -14.37 -13.53 7.26
C MET A 179 -15.26 -13.70 6.03
N GLU A 180 -16.39 -14.38 6.16
CA GLU A 180 -17.35 -14.58 5.07
C GLU A 180 -18.13 -13.30 4.74
N GLU A 181 -18.42 -12.48 5.74
CA GLU A 181 -19.12 -11.20 5.61
C GLU A 181 -18.18 -10.06 5.18
N THR A 182 -16.87 -10.22 5.39
CA THR A 182 -15.87 -9.19 5.04
C THR A 182 -15.82 -8.96 3.54
N GLU A 183 -16.14 -7.75 3.12
CA GLU A 183 -16.07 -7.33 1.74
C GLU A 183 -14.77 -6.57 1.47
N MET A 184 -14.19 -6.81 0.31
CA MET A 184 -12.97 -6.14 -0.16
C MET A 184 -13.24 -5.36 -1.43
N ALA A 185 -12.61 -4.19 -1.56
CA ALA A 185 -12.73 -3.36 -2.74
C ALA A 185 -11.38 -2.81 -3.18
N VAL A 186 -11.20 -2.65 -4.49
CA VAL A 186 -10.10 -1.90 -5.09
C VAL A 186 -10.56 -0.46 -5.29
N VAL A 187 -9.75 0.50 -4.87
CA VAL A 187 -10.00 1.93 -5.11
C VAL A 187 -8.78 2.53 -5.80
N VAL A 188 -8.93 2.90 -7.07
CA VAL A 188 -7.86 3.50 -7.88
C VAL A 188 -8.43 4.60 -8.77
N SER A 189 -7.65 5.66 -9.00
CA SER A 189 -8.06 6.73 -9.92
C SER A 189 -8.22 6.20 -11.34
N GLN A 190 -9.19 6.75 -12.08
CA GLN A 190 -9.42 6.41 -13.48
C GLN A 190 -8.27 6.90 -14.35
N GLU A 191 -7.99 6.17 -15.44
CA GLU A 191 -6.91 6.48 -16.37
C GLU A 191 -7.35 6.19 -17.80
N GLN A 192 -6.84 7.00 -18.72
CA GLN A 192 -7.14 6.80 -20.14
C GLN A 192 -6.52 5.47 -20.61
N ASN A 193 -7.28 4.65 -21.34
CA ASN A 193 -6.86 3.32 -21.82
C ASN A 193 -6.53 2.29 -20.72
N GLU A 194 -7.05 2.46 -19.50
CA GLU A 194 -6.74 1.57 -18.38
C GLU A 194 -7.04 0.08 -18.67
N ILE A 195 -8.15 -0.23 -19.36
CA ILE A 195 -8.51 -1.62 -19.72
C ILE A 195 -7.39 -2.29 -20.53
N GLN A 196 -6.79 -1.58 -21.48
CA GLN A 196 -5.69 -2.12 -22.28
C GLN A 196 -4.43 -2.31 -21.43
N THR A 197 -4.15 -1.36 -20.55
CA THR A 197 -3.03 -1.43 -19.61
C THR A 197 -3.16 -2.65 -18.71
N PHE A 198 -4.32 -2.88 -18.09
CA PHE A 198 -4.54 -4.03 -17.23
C PHE A 198 -4.52 -5.36 -17.99
N LYS A 199 -5.05 -5.41 -19.23
CA LYS A 199 -4.98 -6.61 -20.08
C LYS A 199 -3.55 -7.06 -20.38
N LYS A 200 -2.59 -6.13 -20.55
CA LYS A 200 -1.16 -6.49 -20.70
C LYS A 200 -0.62 -7.30 -19.52
N TRP A 201 -1.16 -7.07 -18.34
CA TRP A 201 -0.84 -7.78 -17.11
C TRP A 201 -1.75 -8.98 -16.83
N ARG A 202 -2.62 -9.36 -17.79
CA ARG A 202 -3.65 -10.41 -17.64
C ARG A 202 -4.60 -10.15 -16.47
N LEU A 203 -4.92 -8.89 -16.23
CA LEU A 203 -5.83 -8.42 -15.20
C LEU A 203 -7.06 -7.80 -15.84
N ASP A 204 -8.19 -7.85 -15.11
CA ASP A 204 -9.42 -7.18 -15.48
C ASP A 204 -9.77 -6.12 -14.42
N ILE A 205 -9.77 -4.85 -14.82
CA ILE A 205 -10.16 -3.73 -13.97
C ILE A 205 -11.67 -3.48 -13.99
N THR A 206 -12.39 -4.00 -14.99
CA THR A 206 -13.79 -3.69 -15.26
C THR A 206 -14.69 -3.91 -14.05
N PRO A 207 -14.70 -5.07 -13.37
CA PRO A 207 -15.57 -5.29 -12.22
C PRO A 207 -15.24 -4.35 -11.05
N HIS A 208 -13.97 -3.98 -10.89
CA HIS A 208 -13.55 -3.02 -9.87
C HIS A 208 -14.01 -1.61 -10.21
N ARG A 209 -13.91 -1.22 -11.49
CA ARG A 209 -14.36 0.08 -11.98
C ARG A 209 -15.86 0.25 -11.81
N GLU A 210 -16.63 -0.76 -12.21
CA GLU A 210 -18.08 -0.76 -12.01
C GLU A 210 -18.47 -0.63 -10.53
N LYS A 211 -17.75 -1.30 -9.65
CA LYS A 211 -17.98 -1.21 -8.19
C LYS A 211 -17.70 0.21 -7.68
N MET A 212 -16.59 0.83 -8.10
CA MET A 212 -16.25 2.21 -7.73
C MET A 212 -17.24 3.26 -8.28
N GLU A 213 -17.83 3.03 -9.45
CA GLU A 213 -18.79 3.94 -10.06
C GLU A 213 -20.22 3.81 -9.47
N LYS A 214 -20.60 2.59 -9.07
CA LYS A 214 -21.95 2.30 -8.58
C LYS A 214 -22.10 2.49 -7.06
N ARG A 215 -21.00 2.55 -6.32
CA ARG A 215 -21.00 2.57 -4.86
C ARG A 215 -20.11 3.69 -4.31
N GLU A 216 -20.50 4.26 -3.19
CA GLU A 216 -19.71 5.24 -2.43
C GLU A 216 -18.79 4.52 -1.45
N LEU A 217 -17.78 3.80 -1.99
CA LEU A 217 -16.91 2.91 -1.22
C LEU A 217 -16.19 3.58 -0.04
N ASP A 218 -15.90 4.88 -0.13
CA ASP A 218 -15.29 5.66 0.95
C ASP A 218 -16.26 5.88 2.12
N LYS A 219 -17.54 6.10 1.84
CA LYS A 219 -18.58 6.20 2.87
C LYS A 219 -18.85 4.84 3.48
N GLU A 220 -19.07 3.83 2.65
CA GLU A 220 -19.28 2.47 3.12
C GLU A 220 -18.13 1.99 4.02
N PHE A 221 -16.87 2.30 3.66
CA PHE A 221 -15.72 1.98 4.50
C PHE A 221 -15.72 2.74 5.83
N LYS A 222 -16.22 3.98 5.87
CA LYS A 222 -16.33 4.75 7.11
C LYS A 222 -17.46 4.23 8.00
N ASP A 223 -18.59 3.87 7.40
CA ASP A 223 -19.83 3.53 8.09
C ASP A 223 -19.93 2.04 8.46
N ALA A 224 -19.07 1.16 7.89
CA ALA A 224 -18.99 -0.23 8.28
C ALA A 224 -18.55 -0.35 9.76
N ASP A 225 -19.19 -1.22 10.52
CA ASP A 225 -18.86 -1.55 11.92
C ASP A 225 -17.63 -2.46 12.04
#